data_0cc6ca6922897d1330a4e7f42213b024
#
_entry.id   0cc6ca6922897d1330a4e7f42213b024
#
_cell.length_a   1.000
_cell.length_b   1.000
_cell.length_c   1.000
_cell.angle_alpha   90.00
_cell.angle_beta   90.00
_cell.angle_gamma   90.00
#
_symmetry.space_group_name_H-M   'P 1'
#
loop_
_entity.id
_entity.type
_entity.pdbx_description
1 polymer ?
#
loop_
_entity_poly.entity_id
_entity_poly.type
_entity_poly.pdbx_seq_one_letter_code
_entity_poly.pdbx_strand_id
1 'polypeptide(L)'
;MKRRLHIILILLDLFIMAACHDNRHDKTEERSNTQVPRTTPIEEVTPPDISRADDTLCYKGYVFFSQPVPEAVKTRMQGKSLPESARIGFDELRYLTLYHYDFDGHIQQGEMVCNKAIAHDLLCIFRTLFAEAYPINSIRLVDDFDASDEASMQANNSSCFNYRTIADSWRLSQHAFGMAVDINPLQNPCVKGSRIRPSTATDYVDRNKQFPHKIDDNDLCKKTFESYGFRWGGRWRSVKDYQHFERRK
;
A
#
# COMPACT_ATOMS: atom_id res chain seq x y z
N MET A 1 -50.66 22.33 -43.22
CA MET A 1 -51.19 23.70 -42.90
C MET A 1 -50.48 24.20 -41.63
N LYS A 2 -49.86 25.45 -41.78
CA LYS A 2 -49.38 26.39 -40.75
C LYS A 2 -48.26 25.90 -39.83
N ARG A 3 -46.96 26.16 -40.05
CA ARG A 3 -46.08 27.34 -39.92
C ARG A 3 -46.36 28.23 -38.68
N ARG A 4 -45.34 28.37 -37.81
CA ARG A 4 -44.77 29.61 -37.20
C ARG A 4 -43.66 29.18 -36.22
N LEU A 5 -42.46 29.39 -36.39
CA LEU A 5 -41.37 30.43 -36.46
C LEU A 5 -41.56 31.65 -35.57
N HIS A 6 -40.65 31.88 -34.60
CA HIS A 6 -40.18 33.15 -34.03
C HIS A 6 -38.95 32.82 -33.16
N ILE A 7 -37.72 33.16 -33.57
CA ILE A 7 -36.99 34.44 -33.59
C ILE A 7 -36.52 34.87 -32.19
N ILE A 8 -35.23 34.71 -31.99
CA ILE A 8 -34.11 35.54 -31.44
C ILE A 8 -34.50 36.77 -30.66
N LEU A 9 -33.90 36.99 -29.48
CA LEU A 9 -33.40 38.28 -29.08
C LEU A 9 -32.12 38.17 -28.23
N ILE A 10 -31.03 38.70 -28.80
CA ILE A 10 -29.77 39.07 -28.18
C ILE A 10 -29.96 40.46 -27.60
N LEU A 11 -29.56 40.69 -26.36
CA LEU A 11 -29.22 42.03 -25.88
C LEU A 11 -27.95 42.01 -25.05
N LEU A 12 -26.99 42.62 -25.63
CA LEU A 12 -25.72 43.11 -25.11
C LEU A 12 -25.96 44.42 -24.40
N ASP A 13 -25.48 44.63 -23.20
CA ASP A 13 -25.19 45.98 -22.73
C ASP A 13 -23.93 46.03 -21.86
N LEU A 14 -23.18 47.03 -22.17
CA LEU A 14 -21.82 47.38 -21.80
C LEU A 14 -21.82 48.43 -20.70
N PHE A 15 -20.77 48.44 -19.89
CA PHE A 15 -20.15 49.56 -19.16
C PHE A 15 -20.91 50.24 -18.02
N ILE A 16 -20.26 50.34 -16.85
CA ILE A 16 -19.76 51.60 -16.30
C ILE A 16 -18.71 51.34 -15.19
N MET A 17 -17.54 51.90 -15.41
CA MET A 17 -16.48 52.08 -14.39
C MET A 17 -16.85 53.28 -13.49
N ALA A 18 -16.67 53.13 -12.19
CA ALA A 18 -16.41 54.31 -11.32
C ALA A 18 -15.53 53.89 -10.14
N ALA A 19 -14.45 54.62 -10.01
CA ALA A 19 -13.41 54.46 -9.00
C ALA A 19 -13.71 55.28 -7.73
N CYS A 20 -12.92 55.00 -6.68
CA CYS A 20 -12.61 55.74 -5.47
C CYS A 20 -13.54 55.58 -4.25
N HIS A 21 -13.11 55.02 -3.14
CA HIS A 21 -12.32 55.73 -2.11
C HIS A 21 -11.90 54.78 -0.97
N ASP A 22 -10.72 55.05 -0.50
CA ASP A 22 -9.99 54.52 0.63
C ASP A 22 -10.77 54.60 1.96
N ASN A 23 -10.80 53.48 2.74
CA ASN A 23 -10.83 53.62 4.19
C ASN A 23 -10.26 52.35 4.86
N ARG A 24 -9.07 52.53 5.46
CA ARG A 24 -8.38 51.58 6.31
C ARG A 24 -9.22 51.28 7.56
N HIS A 25 -9.48 50.01 7.81
CA HIS A 25 -9.62 49.53 9.17
C HIS A 25 -8.86 48.19 9.29
N ASP A 26 -7.75 48.32 9.99
CA ASP A 26 -6.91 47.29 10.54
C ASP A 26 -7.75 46.31 11.41
N LYS A 27 -7.88 45.08 10.99
CA LYS A 27 -8.24 43.95 11.86
C LYS A 27 -7.23 42.87 11.66
N THR A 28 -6.31 42.80 12.61
CA THR A 28 -5.42 41.66 12.88
C THR A 28 -6.24 40.38 12.98
N GLU A 29 -6.25 39.56 11.92
CA GLU A 29 -6.66 38.15 12.01
C GLU A 29 -5.47 37.36 12.52
N GLU A 30 -5.58 36.86 13.74
CA GLU A 30 -4.74 35.80 14.29
C GLU A 30 -4.84 34.58 13.39
N ARG A 31 -3.82 34.37 12.57
CA ARG A 31 -3.60 33.08 11.91
C ARG A 31 -3.23 32.04 12.98
N SER A 32 -4.18 31.19 13.33
CA SER A 32 -3.91 29.98 14.11
C SER A 32 -2.92 29.12 13.32
N ASN A 33 -1.70 29.10 13.84
CA ASN A 33 -0.60 28.28 13.32
C ASN A 33 -0.84 26.84 13.77
N THR A 34 -1.67 26.09 13.06
CA THR A 34 -1.75 24.63 13.22
C THR A 34 -0.47 24.03 12.60
N GLN A 35 0.52 23.85 13.45
CA GLN A 35 1.70 23.05 13.11
C GLN A 35 1.26 21.63 12.75
N VAL A 36 1.35 21.28 11.47
CA VAL A 36 1.35 19.90 11.00
C VAL A 36 2.50 19.18 11.72
N PRO A 37 2.27 18.04 12.38
CA PRO A 37 3.35 17.29 13.03
C PRO A 37 4.44 16.98 11.99
N ARG A 38 5.66 17.47 12.24
CA ARG A 38 6.84 17.05 11.47
C ARG A 38 6.96 15.54 11.62
N THR A 39 6.73 14.82 10.51
CA THR A 39 7.18 13.44 10.39
C THR A 39 8.68 13.43 10.67
N THR A 40 9.10 12.67 11.68
CA THR A 40 10.51 12.37 11.95
C THR A 40 11.15 11.90 10.65
N PRO A 41 12.33 12.42 10.26
CA PRO A 41 13.03 11.91 9.10
C PRO A 41 13.28 10.42 9.30
N ILE A 42 12.87 9.59 8.35
CA ILE A 42 13.28 8.20 8.26
C ILE A 42 14.81 8.27 8.14
N GLU A 43 15.53 7.64 9.05
CA GLU A 43 16.99 7.53 8.98
C GLU A 43 17.33 7.02 7.58
N GLU A 44 18.13 7.78 6.85
CA GLU A 44 18.53 7.50 5.48
C GLU A 44 19.30 6.18 5.46
N VAL A 45 18.62 5.09 5.09
CA VAL A 45 19.24 3.78 4.95
C VAL A 45 20.18 3.87 3.74
N THR A 46 21.48 3.96 4.00
CA THR A 46 22.51 4.02 2.97
C THR A 46 22.35 2.82 2.02
N PRO A 47 22.26 3.03 0.70
CA PRO A 47 22.21 1.92 -0.25
C PRO A 47 23.42 1.00 -0.04
N PRO A 48 23.25 -0.33 -0.03
CA PRO A 48 24.39 -1.24 0.05
C PRO A 48 25.26 -1.12 -1.19
N ASP A 49 26.53 -1.50 -1.04
CA ASP A 49 27.49 -1.62 -2.15
C ASP A 49 26.85 -2.48 -3.27
N ILE A 50 26.62 -1.84 -4.44
CA ILE A 50 25.79 -2.35 -5.56
C ILE A 50 26.50 -3.49 -6.33
N SER A 51 27.37 -4.25 -5.69
CA SER A 51 28.20 -5.29 -6.34
C SER A 51 27.44 -6.61 -6.66
N ARG A 52 26.15 -6.74 -6.29
CA ARG A 52 25.32 -7.91 -6.62
C ARG A 52 24.14 -7.53 -7.50
N ALA A 53 24.23 -7.80 -8.79
CA ALA A 53 23.21 -7.50 -9.80
C ALA A 53 21.82 -8.07 -9.48
N ASP A 54 21.73 -9.17 -8.72
CA ASP A 54 20.47 -9.85 -8.39
C ASP A 54 19.68 -9.20 -7.25
N ASP A 55 20.30 -8.33 -6.46
CA ASP A 55 19.69 -7.69 -5.29
C ASP A 55 19.25 -6.24 -5.56
N THR A 56 19.39 -5.76 -6.79
CA THR A 56 19.11 -4.35 -7.14
C THR A 56 18.49 -4.22 -8.52
N LEU A 57 17.38 -3.47 -8.60
CA LEU A 57 16.69 -3.15 -9.85
C LEU A 57 16.47 -1.64 -9.94
N CYS A 58 16.72 -1.06 -11.11
CA CYS A 58 16.51 0.37 -11.35
C CYS A 58 15.35 0.61 -12.33
N TYR A 59 14.56 1.65 -12.07
CA TYR A 59 13.55 2.16 -13.00
C TYR A 59 13.43 3.68 -12.88
N LYS A 60 13.74 4.42 -13.96
CA LYS A 60 13.63 5.90 -14.03
C LYS A 60 14.30 6.64 -12.86
N GLY A 61 15.45 6.14 -12.37
CA GLY A 61 16.19 6.73 -11.26
C GLY A 61 15.79 6.22 -9.87
N TYR A 62 14.73 5.42 -9.75
CA TYR A 62 14.32 4.75 -8.50
C TYR A 62 15.03 3.41 -8.37
N VAL A 63 15.62 3.15 -7.22
CA VAL A 63 16.45 1.96 -6.95
C VAL A 63 15.70 1.03 -5.99
N PHE A 64 15.17 -0.06 -6.51
CA PHE A 64 14.59 -1.15 -5.73
C PHE A 64 15.73 -2.08 -5.32
N PHE A 65 15.88 -2.36 -4.04
CA PHE A 65 16.95 -3.25 -3.61
C PHE A 65 16.57 -4.12 -2.42
N SER A 66 17.30 -5.23 -2.30
CA SER A 66 17.21 -6.20 -1.23
C SER A 66 18.54 -6.29 -0.50
N GLN A 67 18.49 -6.38 0.84
CA GLN A 67 19.68 -6.53 1.67
C GLN A 67 19.39 -7.41 2.89
N PRO A 68 20.42 -7.93 3.60
CA PRO A 68 20.23 -8.48 4.92
C PRO A 68 19.48 -7.49 5.82
N VAL A 69 18.64 -7.99 6.72
CA VAL A 69 17.85 -7.13 7.60
C VAL A 69 18.78 -6.23 8.42
N PRO A 70 18.71 -4.88 8.30
CA PRO A 70 19.56 -3.94 9.04
C PRO A 70 19.31 -4.03 10.55
N GLU A 71 20.32 -3.68 11.37
CA GLU A 71 20.22 -3.76 12.84
C GLU A 71 19.08 -2.91 13.41
N ALA A 72 18.86 -1.70 12.88
CA ALA A 72 17.75 -0.85 13.28
C ALA A 72 16.38 -1.52 13.00
N VAL A 73 16.25 -2.24 11.89
CA VAL A 73 15.05 -3.00 11.54
C VAL A 73 14.90 -4.24 12.43
N LYS A 74 16.00 -4.97 12.70
CA LYS A 74 15.98 -6.09 13.65
C LYS A 74 15.47 -5.67 15.03
N THR A 75 15.93 -4.53 15.53
CA THR A 75 15.48 -3.95 16.81
C THR A 75 13.98 -3.66 16.81
N ARG A 76 13.42 -3.19 15.69
CA ARG A 76 11.95 -2.97 15.54
C ARG A 76 11.17 -4.27 15.60
N MET A 77 11.71 -5.35 15.01
CA MET A 77 11.03 -6.65 14.82
C MET A 77 11.13 -7.57 16.03
N GLN A 78 12.24 -7.52 16.79
CA GLN A 78 12.50 -8.42 17.92
C GLN A 78 11.43 -8.26 19.02
N GLY A 79 10.86 -9.39 19.44
CA GLY A 79 9.79 -9.42 20.43
C GLY A 79 8.41 -8.96 19.90
N LYS A 80 8.33 -8.49 18.65
CA LYS A 80 7.10 -8.06 17.97
C LYS A 80 6.77 -9.02 16.81
N SER A 81 7.01 -8.61 15.56
CA SER A 81 6.76 -9.47 14.39
C SER A 81 7.67 -10.69 14.35
N LEU A 82 8.84 -10.66 15.02
CA LEU A 82 9.73 -11.81 15.19
C LEU A 82 9.92 -12.11 16.68
N PRO A 83 9.05 -12.92 17.32
CA PRO A 83 9.22 -13.34 18.69
C PRO A 83 10.39 -14.32 18.88
N GLU A 84 10.93 -14.45 20.09
CA GLU A 84 12.04 -15.39 20.41
C GLU A 84 11.71 -16.85 20.07
N SER A 85 10.43 -17.23 20.13
CA SER A 85 9.94 -18.57 19.79
C SER A 85 9.81 -18.83 18.30
N ALA A 86 10.17 -17.87 17.44
CA ALA A 86 10.05 -18.04 16.01
C ALA A 86 10.95 -19.16 15.47
N ARG A 87 10.42 -19.91 14.49
CA ARG A 87 11.16 -21.00 13.81
C ARG A 87 11.91 -20.50 12.57
N ILE A 88 12.09 -19.22 12.43
CA ILE A 88 12.79 -18.54 11.35
C ILE A 88 13.67 -17.46 11.96
N GLY A 89 14.86 -17.25 11.40
CA GLY A 89 15.82 -16.24 11.84
C GLY A 89 16.03 -15.16 10.79
N PHE A 90 16.76 -14.10 11.16
CA PHE A 90 17.09 -13.01 10.25
C PHE A 90 17.95 -13.43 9.05
N ASP A 91 18.69 -14.53 9.16
CA ASP A 91 19.49 -15.12 8.08
C ASP A 91 18.64 -15.68 6.92
N GLU A 92 17.36 -16.00 7.19
CA GLU A 92 16.39 -16.42 6.18
C GLU A 92 15.60 -15.25 5.59
N LEU A 93 15.71 -14.05 6.19
CA LEU A 93 14.95 -12.87 5.82
C LEU A 93 15.79 -11.86 5.02
N ARG A 94 15.12 -11.02 4.25
CA ARG A 94 15.66 -9.87 3.54
C ARG A 94 14.79 -8.66 3.78
N TYR A 95 15.44 -7.50 3.90
CA TYR A 95 14.78 -6.20 3.89
C TYR A 95 14.79 -5.66 2.47
N LEU A 96 13.62 -5.20 2.03
CA LEU A 96 13.42 -4.60 0.71
C LEU A 96 13.13 -3.11 0.85
N THR A 97 13.80 -2.31 0.01
CA THR A 97 13.41 -0.93 -0.28
C THR A 97 12.65 -0.92 -1.61
N LEU A 98 11.43 -0.41 -1.57
CA LEU A 98 10.48 -0.43 -2.67
C LEU A 98 9.99 0.99 -2.96
N TYR A 99 9.44 1.21 -4.16
CA TYR A 99 8.72 2.44 -4.50
C TYR A 99 7.33 2.09 -5.02
N HIS A 100 6.36 2.94 -4.72
CA HIS A 100 4.99 2.77 -5.17
C HIS A 100 4.31 4.14 -5.36
N TYR A 101 3.24 4.17 -6.13
CA TYR A 101 2.30 5.28 -6.13
C TYR A 101 1.26 5.04 -5.04
N ASP A 102 1.01 6.03 -4.18
CA ASP A 102 -0.11 5.99 -3.24
C ASP A 102 -1.45 6.25 -3.96
N PHE A 103 -2.55 6.29 -3.22
CA PHE A 103 -3.88 6.49 -3.81
C PHE A 103 -4.12 7.93 -4.32
N ASP A 104 -3.28 8.87 -3.92
CA ASP A 104 -3.29 10.25 -4.39
C ASP A 104 -2.36 10.45 -5.61
N GLY A 105 -1.68 9.38 -6.05
CA GLY A 105 -0.75 9.40 -7.18
C GLY A 105 0.64 9.94 -6.85
N HIS A 106 0.98 10.09 -5.57
CA HIS A 106 2.32 10.50 -5.15
C HIS A 106 3.24 9.28 -5.07
N ILE A 107 4.50 9.47 -5.43
CA ILE A 107 5.51 8.44 -5.28
C ILE A 107 5.97 8.40 -3.83
N GLN A 108 5.90 7.22 -3.24
CA GLN A 108 6.33 6.91 -1.89
C GLN A 108 7.45 5.87 -1.91
N GLN A 109 8.35 5.96 -0.94
CA GLN A 109 9.27 4.88 -0.63
C GLN A 109 8.64 3.97 0.41
N GLY A 110 8.61 2.67 0.12
CA GLY A 110 8.10 1.65 1.03
C GLY A 110 9.22 0.73 1.52
N GLU A 111 8.95 0.04 2.63
CA GLU A 111 9.82 -0.98 3.20
C GLU A 111 9.07 -2.29 3.47
N MET A 112 9.73 -3.42 3.23
CA MET A 112 9.16 -4.74 3.43
C MET A 112 10.22 -5.72 3.92
N VAL A 113 9.84 -6.66 4.80
CA VAL A 113 10.68 -7.81 5.13
C VAL A 113 10.02 -9.06 4.57
N CYS A 114 10.78 -9.89 3.86
CA CYS A 114 10.31 -11.13 3.25
C CYS A 114 11.34 -12.24 3.38
N ASN A 115 10.96 -13.47 3.02
CA ASN A 115 11.93 -14.58 2.91
C ASN A 115 12.91 -14.33 1.77
N LYS A 116 14.19 -14.67 1.98
CA LYS A 116 15.24 -14.55 0.96
C LYS A 116 14.92 -15.31 -0.33
N ALA A 117 14.11 -16.38 -0.24
CA ALA A 117 13.73 -17.20 -1.39
C ALA A 117 12.80 -16.50 -2.39
N ILE A 118 12.14 -15.39 -1.97
CA ILE A 118 11.22 -14.64 -2.83
C ILE A 118 11.63 -13.16 -2.99
N ALA A 119 12.74 -12.74 -2.39
CA ALA A 119 13.15 -11.35 -2.33
C ALA A 119 13.34 -10.74 -3.74
N HIS A 120 14.08 -11.42 -4.62
CA HIS A 120 14.30 -10.95 -5.99
C HIS A 120 12.99 -10.87 -6.79
N ASP A 121 12.13 -11.88 -6.67
CA ASP A 121 10.85 -11.90 -7.37
C ASP A 121 9.95 -10.75 -6.91
N LEU A 122 9.95 -10.42 -5.60
CA LEU A 122 9.23 -9.27 -5.08
C LEU A 122 9.79 -7.94 -5.62
N LEU A 123 11.11 -7.79 -5.73
CA LEU A 123 11.69 -6.60 -6.39
C LEU A 123 11.17 -6.46 -7.82
N CYS A 124 11.14 -7.55 -8.60
CA CYS A 124 10.64 -7.56 -9.97
C CYS A 124 9.14 -7.20 -10.02
N ILE A 125 8.33 -7.79 -9.14
CA ILE A 125 6.88 -7.54 -9.05
C ILE A 125 6.63 -6.05 -8.73
N PHE A 126 7.21 -5.53 -7.66
CA PHE A 126 6.97 -4.15 -7.22
C PHE A 126 7.52 -3.12 -8.22
N ARG A 127 8.66 -3.40 -8.88
CA ARG A 127 9.14 -2.56 -9.99
C ARG A 127 8.15 -2.55 -11.15
N THR A 128 7.54 -3.69 -11.49
CA THR A 128 6.53 -3.78 -12.55
C THR A 128 5.29 -2.99 -12.18
N LEU A 129 4.76 -3.16 -10.96
CA LEU A 129 3.61 -2.40 -10.47
C LEU A 129 3.90 -0.88 -10.45
N PHE A 130 5.10 -0.49 -10.04
CA PHE A 130 5.53 0.91 -10.07
C PHE A 130 5.62 1.46 -11.49
N ALA A 131 6.17 0.69 -12.46
CA ALA A 131 6.29 1.10 -13.85
C ALA A 131 4.93 1.36 -14.52
N GLU A 132 3.91 0.61 -14.10
CA GLU A 132 2.52 0.73 -14.56
C GLU A 132 1.68 1.69 -13.71
N ALA A 133 2.31 2.44 -12.80
CA ALA A 133 1.66 3.35 -11.85
C ALA A 133 0.50 2.70 -11.08
N TYR A 134 0.64 1.40 -10.74
CA TYR A 134 -0.36 0.67 -9.96
C TYR A 134 -0.43 1.21 -8.52
N PRO A 135 -1.61 1.65 -8.05
CA PRO A 135 -1.71 2.32 -6.76
C PRO A 135 -1.68 1.33 -5.59
N ILE A 136 -0.77 1.56 -4.65
CA ILE A 136 -0.65 0.86 -3.38
C ILE A 136 -0.68 1.91 -2.28
N ASN A 137 -1.63 1.82 -1.35
CA ASN A 137 -1.83 2.87 -0.35
C ASN A 137 -0.59 3.10 0.53
N SER A 138 -0.01 2.02 1.03
CA SER A 138 1.15 2.06 1.94
C SER A 138 1.91 0.74 1.90
N ILE A 139 3.25 0.79 2.07
CA ILE A 139 4.11 -0.38 2.22
C ILE A 139 5.03 -0.12 3.43
N ARG A 140 4.69 -0.68 4.59
CA ARG A 140 5.41 -0.49 5.86
C ARG A 140 5.52 -1.81 6.59
N LEU A 141 6.48 -1.91 7.52
CA LEU A 141 6.57 -3.07 8.41
C LEU A 141 5.34 -3.12 9.34
N VAL A 142 4.87 -4.33 9.63
CA VAL A 142 3.79 -4.52 10.61
C VAL A 142 4.18 -4.06 12.02
N ASP A 143 5.48 -3.93 12.28
CA ASP A 143 6.07 -3.46 13.54
C ASP A 143 5.71 -2.00 13.85
N ASP A 144 5.42 -1.19 12.83
CA ASP A 144 4.90 0.17 12.97
C ASP A 144 3.46 0.21 13.53
N PHE A 145 2.82 -0.95 13.55
CA PHE A 145 1.48 -1.20 14.09
C PHE A 145 1.55 -2.17 15.29
N ASP A 146 2.68 -2.20 16.01
CA ASP A 146 2.96 -3.11 17.12
C ASP A 146 2.76 -4.60 16.77
N ALA A 147 3.11 -4.98 15.53
CA ALA A 147 2.89 -6.30 14.93
C ALA A 147 1.42 -6.75 14.93
N SER A 148 0.49 -5.82 15.14
CA SER A 148 -0.95 -6.07 15.03
C SER A 148 -1.37 -6.17 13.58
N ASP A 149 -1.70 -7.38 13.14
CA ASP A 149 -2.23 -7.67 11.81
C ASP A 149 -3.50 -6.85 11.48
N GLU A 150 -4.43 -6.78 12.43
CA GLU A 150 -5.67 -6.03 12.26
C GLU A 150 -5.42 -4.52 12.14
N ALA A 151 -4.54 -3.94 12.98
CA ALA A 151 -4.22 -2.52 12.92
C ALA A 151 -3.52 -2.15 11.60
N SER A 152 -2.57 -2.99 11.16
CA SER A 152 -1.89 -2.83 9.87
C SER A 152 -2.89 -2.86 8.70
N MET A 153 -3.80 -3.84 8.68
CA MET A 153 -4.84 -3.92 7.64
C MET A 153 -5.81 -2.76 7.68
N GLN A 154 -6.24 -2.29 8.86
CA GLN A 154 -7.12 -1.12 9.01
C GLN A 154 -6.48 0.17 8.50
N ALA A 155 -5.16 0.31 8.65
CA ALA A 155 -4.37 1.39 8.07
C ALA A 155 -4.13 1.21 6.55
N ASN A 156 -4.74 0.22 5.93
CA ASN A 156 -4.57 -0.14 4.52
C ASN A 156 -3.11 -0.37 4.12
N ASN A 157 -2.33 -0.98 5.02
CA ASN A 157 -0.91 -1.22 4.85
C ASN A 157 -0.66 -2.57 4.15
N SER A 158 0.05 -2.52 3.03
CA SER A 158 0.55 -3.72 2.33
C SER A 158 1.80 -4.24 3.04
N SER A 159 1.86 -5.54 3.35
CA SER A 159 2.92 -6.11 4.16
C SER A 159 3.22 -7.57 3.81
N CYS A 160 4.37 -8.09 4.29
CA CYS A 160 4.76 -9.47 4.04
C CYS A 160 5.01 -10.24 5.34
N PHE A 161 6.14 -9.99 6.03
CA PHE A 161 6.52 -10.76 7.20
C PHE A 161 5.74 -10.37 8.46
N ASN A 162 5.14 -11.37 9.12
CA ASN A 162 4.56 -11.28 10.45
C ASN A 162 4.45 -12.68 11.03
N TYR A 163 5.25 -13.01 12.10
CA TYR A 163 5.24 -14.34 12.70
C TYR A 163 3.99 -14.56 13.55
N ARG A 164 2.97 -15.08 12.93
CA ARG A 164 1.66 -15.34 13.55
C ARG A 164 1.01 -16.62 13.05
N THR A 165 0.05 -17.10 13.82
CA THR A 165 -0.82 -18.18 13.35
C THR A 165 -1.92 -17.64 12.42
N ILE A 166 -2.50 -18.54 11.63
CA ILE A 166 -3.75 -18.27 10.92
C ILE A 166 -4.86 -18.11 11.96
N ALA A 167 -5.75 -17.12 11.76
CA ALA A 167 -6.87 -16.86 12.66
C ALA A 167 -7.69 -18.14 12.91
N ASP A 168 -8.01 -18.39 14.19
CA ASP A 168 -8.72 -19.59 14.66
C ASP A 168 -8.01 -20.91 14.39
N SER A 169 -6.68 -20.89 14.31
CA SER A 169 -5.88 -22.07 14.03
C SER A 169 -4.54 -22.03 14.79
N TRP A 170 -4.03 -23.20 15.13
CA TRP A 170 -2.66 -23.38 15.63
C TRP A 170 -1.59 -23.40 14.51
N ARG A 171 -2.02 -23.37 13.25
CA ARG A 171 -1.11 -23.41 12.09
C ARG A 171 -0.51 -22.03 11.85
N LEU A 172 0.79 -21.99 11.59
CA LEU A 172 1.47 -20.77 11.17
C LEU A 172 0.97 -20.31 9.79
N SER A 173 0.82 -19.00 9.64
CA SER A 173 0.55 -18.35 8.36
C SER A 173 1.79 -18.41 7.45
N GLN A 174 1.62 -18.27 6.13
CA GLN A 174 2.73 -18.06 5.21
C GLN A 174 3.46 -16.73 5.49
N HIS A 175 2.78 -15.73 6.06
CA HIS A 175 3.42 -14.52 6.57
C HIS A 175 4.46 -14.80 7.66
N ALA A 176 4.26 -15.82 8.50
CA ALA A 176 5.21 -16.23 9.52
C ALA A 176 6.55 -16.71 8.95
N PHE A 177 6.57 -17.09 7.68
CA PHE A 177 7.78 -17.49 6.96
C PHE A 177 8.24 -16.43 5.95
N GLY A 178 7.60 -15.27 5.89
CA GLY A 178 7.86 -14.25 4.90
C GLY A 178 7.55 -14.69 3.45
N MET A 179 6.61 -15.62 3.27
CA MET A 179 6.25 -16.25 1.98
C MET A 179 4.88 -15.80 1.47
N ALA A 180 4.27 -14.79 2.09
CA ALA A 180 3.01 -14.20 1.65
C ALA A 180 3.07 -12.67 1.70
N VAL A 181 2.31 -12.03 0.82
CA VAL A 181 2.16 -10.58 0.73
C VAL A 181 0.68 -10.23 0.69
N ASP A 182 0.29 -9.25 1.48
CA ASP A 182 -1.04 -8.65 1.42
C ASP A 182 -0.96 -7.26 0.76
N ILE A 183 -1.84 -6.98 -0.20
CA ILE A 183 -1.88 -5.73 -0.97
C ILE A 183 -3.22 -5.03 -0.78
N ASN A 184 -3.19 -3.74 -0.37
CA ASN A 184 -4.36 -2.89 -0.17
C ASN A 184 -5.48 -3.59 0.63
N PRO A 185 -5.22 -3.99 1.89
CA PRO A 185 -6.11 -4.87 2.66
C PRO A 185 -7.52 -4.32 2.85
N LEU A 186 -7.67 -3.00 2.98
CA LEU A 186 -8.98 -2.39 3.22
C LEU A 186 -9.92 -2.61 2.04
N GLN A 187 -9.45 -2.40 0.78
CA GLN A 187 -10.24 -2.64 -0.42
C GLN A 187 -10.32 -4.12 -0.82
N ASN A 188 -9.47 -4.95 -0.23
CA ASN A 188 -9.35 -6.36 -0.59
C ASN A 188 -9.43 -7.28 0.64
N PRO A 189 -10.55 -7.23 1.39
CA PRO A 189 -10.63 -7.92 2.68
C PRO A 189 -10.55 -9.44 2.57
N CYS A 190 -10.12 -10.05 3.68
CA CYS A 190 -10.32 -11.47 3.92
C CYS A 190 -11.73 -11.71 4.46
N VAL A 191 -12.49 -12.60 3.82
CA VAL A 191 -13.89 -12.91 4.18
C VAL A 191 -14.04 -14.41 4.45
N LYS A 192 -14.46 -14.76 5.68
CA LYS A 192 -14.74 -16.14 6.10
C LYS A 192 -16.10 -16.21 6.78
N GLY A 193 -17.13 -16.64 6.06
CA GLY A 193 -18.52 -16.58 6.54
C GLY A 193 -18.93 -15.12 6.81
N SER A 194 -19.31 -14.81 8.04
CA SER A 194 -19.66 -13.46 8.48
C SER A 194 -18.44 -12.64 8.96
N ARG A 195 -17.27 -13.25 9.08
CA ARG A 195 -16.07 -12.56 9.55
C ARG A 195 -15.36 -11.84 8.39
N ILE A 196 -15.09 -10.56 8.59
CA ILE A 196 -14.42 -9.67 7.66
C ILE A 196 -13.14 -9.17 8.34
N ARG A 197 -12.02 -9.15 7.60
CA ARG A 197 -10.72 -8.62 8.07
C ARG A 197 -10.07 -7.81 6.96
N PRO A 198 -9.68 -6.55 7.23
CA PRO A 198 -9.93 -5.85 8.50
C PRO A 198 -11.41 -5.64 8.76
N SER A 199 -11.79 -5.52 10.03
CA SER A 199 -13.20 -5.40 10.44
C SER A 199 -13.89 -4.15 9.89
N THR A 200 -13.13 -3.14 9.50
CA THR A 200 -13.59 -1.88 8.90
C THR A 200 -13.89 -1.98 7.40
N ALA A 201 -13.57 -3.10 6.74
CA ALA A 201 -13.67 -3.26 5.27
C ALA A 201 -15.07 -3.70 4.78
N THR A 202 -16.13 -3.41 5.52
CA THR A 202 -17.51 -3.86 5.22
C THR A 202 -18.01 -3.41 3.85
N ASP A 203 -17.62 -2.23 3.40
CA ASP A 203 -18.04 -1.65 2.12
C ASP A 203 -17.47 -2.39 0.90
N TYR A 204 -16.40 -3.16 1.09
CA TYR A 204 -15.65 -3.85 0.03
C TYR A 204 -15.92 -5.36 -0.06
N VAL A 205 -16.86 -5.86 0.73
CA VAL A 205 -17.22 -7.30 0.78
C VAL A 205 -18.00 -7.74 -0.46
N ASP A 206 -18.91 -6.89 -0.96
CA ASP A 206 -19.68 -7.18 -2.16
C ASP A 206 -18.81 -7.01 -3.43
N ARG A 207 -18.22 -8.11 -3.87
CA ARG A 207 -17.32 -8.13 -5.02
C ARG A 207 -18.01 -8.01 -6.38
N ASN A 208 -19.34 -7.95 -6.44
CA ASN A 208 -20.09 -7.61 -7.67
C ASN A 208 -20.07 -6.10 -7.92
N LYS A 209 -19.90 -5.29 -6.87
CA LYS A 209 -19.76 -3.85 -6.99
C LYS A 209 -18.41 -3.48 -7.62
N GLN A 210 -18.41 -2.39 -8.39
CA GLN A 210 -17.19 -1.76 -8.85
C GLN A 210 -16.76 -0.69 -7.86
N PHE A 211 -15.48 -0.70 -7.48
CA PHE A 211 -14.84 0.30 -6.64
C PHE A 211 -13.33 0.37 -6.96
N PRO A 212 -12.67 1.49 -6.68
CA PRO A 212 -11.24 1.65 -6.93
C PRO A 212 -10.39 0.64 -6.15
N HIS A 213 -9.23 0.27 -6.71
CA HIS A 213 -8.20 -0.58 -6.09
C HIS A 213 -8.67 -1.99 -5.73
N LYS A 214 -9.71 -2.46 -6.39
CA LYS A 214 -10.23 -3.82 -6.26
C LYS A 214 -9.31 -4.80 -6.99
N ILE A 215 -8.80 -5.79 -6.27
CA ILE A 215 -8.08 -6.91 -6.88
C ILE A 215 -9.10 -7.97 -7.30
N ASP A 216 -9.19 -8.25 -8.60
CA ASP A 216 -10.03 -9.30 -9.17
C ASP A 216 -9.27 -10.13 -10.23
N ASP A 217 -9.98 -10.98 -10.97
CA ASP A 217 -9.34 -11.88 -11.93
C ASP A 217 -8.61 -11.17 -13.08
N ASN A 218 -8.96 -9.94 -13.39
CA ASN A 218 -8.36 -9.15 -14.46
C ASN A 218 -7.32 -8.15 -13.96
N ASP A 219 -7.18 -7.99 -12.66
CA ASP A 219 -6.31 -7.02 -12.03
C ASP A 219 -4.82 -7.25 -12.35
N LEU A 220 -4.08 -6.16 -12.57
CA LEU A 220 -2.66 -6.19 -12.92
C LEU A 220 -1.81 -6.79 -11.78
N CYS A 221 -2.06 -6.39 -10.53
CA CYS A 221 -1.32 -6.90 -9.38
C CYS A 221 -1.45 -8.42 -9.28
N LYS A 222 -2.68 -8.93 -9.39
CA LYS A 222 -2.92 -10.38 -9.37
C LYS A 222 -2.18 -11.09 -10.49
N LYS A 223 -2.26 -10.61 -11.73
CA LYS A 223 -1.57 -11.23 -12.88
C LYS A 223 -0.06 -11.21 -12.70
N THR A 224 0.48 -10.10 -12.18
CA THR A 224 1.91 -9.96 -11.93
C THR A 224 2.37 -10.95 -10.87
N PHE A 225 1.71 -11.01 -9.70
CA PHE A 225 2.07 -11.99 -8.66
C PHE A 225 1.97 -13.44 -9.15
N GLU A 226 0.90 -13.80 -9.90
CA GLU A 226 0.74 -15.16 -10.44
C GLU A 226 1.84 -15.50 -11.46
N SER A 227 2.34 -14.56 -12.25
CA SER A 227 3.44 -14.80 -13.20
C SER A 227 4.77 -15.17 -12.50
N TYR A 228 4.92 -14.79 -11.21
CA TYR A 228 6.04 -15.19 -10.36
C TYR A 228 5.71 -16.39 -9.44
N GLY A 229 4.64 -17.14 -9.73
CA GLY A 229 4.29 -18.37 -9.05
C GLY A 229 3.59 -18.19 -7.69
N PHE A 230 3.11 -17.01 -7.38
CA PHE A 230 2.25 -16.77 -6.22
C PHE A 230 0.83 -17.23 -6.50
N ARG A 231 0.13 -17.67 -5.47
CA ARG A 231 -1.28 -18.07 -5.51
C ARG A 231 -2.12 -17.01 -4.83
N TRP A 232 -3.15 -16.54 -5.50
CA TRP A 232 -4.07 -15.55 -4.96
C TRP A 232 -5.15 -16.19 -4.08
N GLY A 233 -5.35 -15.65 -2.87
CA GLY A 233 -6.34 -16.12 -1.89
C GLY A 233 -7.79 -15.83 -2.28
N GLY A 234 -8.05 -14.89 -3.19
CA GLY A 234 -9.39 -14.60 -3.69
C GLY A 234 -10.07 -15.79 -4.41
N ARG A 235 -9.28 -16.79 -4.85
CA ARG A 235 -9.80 -18.03 -5.46
C ARG A 235 -10.00 -19.20 -4.49
N TRP A 236 -9.67 -19.05 -3.20
CA TRP A 236 -9.86 -20.11 -2.23
C TRP A 236 -11.36 -20.41 -2.02
N ARG A 237 -11.70 -21.62 -1.59
CA ARG A 237 -13.09 -22.06 -1.48
C ARG A 237 -13.74 -21.71 -0.14
N SER A 238 -13.06 -21.98 0.97
CA SER A 238 -13.60 -21.87 2.34
C SER A 238 -13.40 -20.48 2.96
N VAL A 239 -12.49 -19.70 2.42
CA VAL A 239 -12.20 -18.31 2.76
C VAL A 239 -11.90 -17.58 1.47
N LYS A 240 -12.29 -16.33 1.37
CA LYS A 240 -11.91 -15.44 0.28
C LYS A 240 -10.97 -14.41 0.85
N ASP A 241 -9.70 -14.46 0.45
CA ASP A 241 -8.67 -13.55 0.92
C ASP A 241 -8.15 -12.72 -0.24
N TYR A 242 -8.83 -11.61 -0.50
CA TYR A 242 -8.62 -10.83 -1.73
C TYR A 242 -7.32 -10.04 -1.74
N GLN A 243 -6.76 -9.73 -0.56
CA GLN A 243 -5.46 -9.05 -0.41
C GLN A 243 -4.27 -10.00 -0.62
N HIS A 244 -4.46 -11.31 -0.35
CA HIS A 244 -3.41 -12.29 -0.04
C HIS A 244 -2.83 -12.98 -1.27
N PHE A 245 -1.50 -12.94 -1.36
CA PHE A 245 -0.70 -13.67 -2.34
C PHE A 245 0.33 -14.53 -1.61
N GLU A 246 0.29 -15.85 -1.76
CA GLU A 246 1.25 -16.74 -1.10
C GLU A 246 2.03 -17.60 -2.11
N ARG A 247 3.30 -17.90 -1.76
CA ARG A 247 4.08 -18.96 -2.42
C ARG A 247 4.50 -19.97 -1.38
N ARG A 248 4.27 -21.25 -1.64
CA ARG A 248 4.72 -22.33 -0.76
C ARG A 248 6.13 -22.77 -1.15
N LYS A 249 6.93 -23.12 -0.13
CA LYS A 249 8.22 -23.77 -0.35
C LYS A 249 8.04 -25.09 -1.06
#